data_1e1f0cfd7b9db2811b053e5d79cf3434
#
_entry.id   1e1f0cfd7b9db2811b053e5d79cf3434
#
_cell.length_a   1.000
_cell.length_b   1.000
_cell.length_c   1.000
_cell.angle_alpha   90.00
_cell.angle_beta   90.00
_cell.angle_gamma   90.00
#
_symmetry.space_group_name_H-M   'P 1'
#
loop_
_entity.id
_entity.type
_entity.pdbx_description
1 polymer ?
#
loop_
_entity_poly.entity_id
_entity_poly.type
_entity_poly.pdbx_seq_one_letter_code
_entity_poly.pdbx_strand_id
1 'polypeptide(L)'
;MNQQEITLRVPGKQEYALVLRLALGGVAMLKDLDAGALDDVRAASDEAVDCLLHQGRDVSWLTLYVLEGGDKLTIRICAEFAGEGEGSIDAEEAEISRAVLETLIPEVEMCQQDCGCIEAISLTLKKAVAMGA
;
A
#
# COMPACT_ATOMS: atom_id res chain seq x y z
N MET A 1 6.39 20.00 13.94
CA MET A 1 5.39 18.96 13.92
C MET A 1 5.97 17.64 13.52
N ASN A 2 5.83 16.66 14.38
CA ASN A 2 6.47 15.38 14.14
C ASN A 2 5.50 14.40 13.46
N GLN A 3 5.82 14.08 12.23
CA GLN A 3 5.14 12.99 11.53
C GLN A 3 5.68 11.68 12.09
N GLN A 4 4.77 10.80 12.53
CA GLN A 4 5.18 9.50 13.01
C GLN A 4 5.26 8.54 11.83
N GLU A 5 6.29 7.71 11.82
CA GLU A 5 6.55 6.78 10.74
C GLU A 5 6.81 5.38 11.27
N ILE A 6 6.17 4.42 10.62
CA ILE A 6 6.45 3.00 10.82
C ILE A 6 6.97 2.46 9.50
N THR A 7 8.07 1.73 9.54
CA THR A 7 8.66 1.12 8.36
C THR A 7 8.84 -0.37 8.59
N LEU A 8 8.36 -1.17 7.65
CA LEU A 8 8.52 -2.62 7.69
C LEU A 8 8.96 -3.11 6.31
N ARG A 9 10.06 -3.82 6.26
CA ARG A 9 10.62 -4.35 5.02
C ARG A 9 10.58 -5.87 5.03
N VAL A 10 10.03 -6.46 3.98
CA VAL A 10 9.92 -7.91 3.84
C VAL A 10 10.41 -8.34 2.45
N PRO A 11 10.82 -9.62 2.30
CA PRO A 11 11.17 -10.11 0.96
C PRO A 11 10.01 -9.95 -0.03
N GLY A 12 10.35 -9.73 -1.31
CA GLY A 12 9.39 -9.47 -2.37
C GLY A 12 8.69 -10.74 -2.87
N LYS A 13 7.99 -11.40 -2.01
CA LYS A 13 7.26 -12.63 -2.32
C LYS A 13 5.84 -12.57 -1.81
N GLN A 14 4.93 -13.19 -2.54
CA GLN A 14 3.50 -13.16 -2.22
C GLN A 14 3.19 -13.65 -0.80
N GLU A 15 3.93 -14.63 -0.31
CA GLU A 15 3.72 -15.19 1.03
C GLU A 15 3.91 -14.15 2.14
N TYR A 16 4.72 -13.11 1.90
CA TYR A 16 4.98 -12.05 2.89
C TYR A 16 3.89 -10.98 2.92
N ALA A 17 2.90 -11.05 2.01
CA ALA A 17 1.72 -10.19 2.09
C ALA A 17 1.00 -10.37 3.44
N LEU A 18 1.04 -11.58 3.99
CA LEU A 18 0.44 -11.87 5.29
C LEU A 18 1.09 -11.02 6.40
N VAL A 19 2.42 -10.88 6.36
CA VAL A 19 3.14 -10.07 7.37
C VAL A 19 2.69 -8.62 7.30
N LEU A 20 2.59 -8.07 6.08
CA LEU A 20 2.13 -6.70 5.88
C LEU A 20 0.69 -6.53 6.38
N ARG A 21 -0.18 -7.49 6.08
CA ARG A 21 -1.57 -7.46 6.51
C ARG A 21 -1.69 -7.45 8.04
N LEU A 22 -0.91 -8.29 8.73
CA LEU A 22 -0.91 -8.35 10.19
C LEU A 22 -0.39 -7.04 10.80
N ALA A 23 0.66 -6.47 10.20
CA ALA A 23 1.19 -5.18 10.65
C ALA A 23 0.15 -4.07 10.51
N LEU A 24 -0.55 -4.04 9.37
CA LEU A 24 -1.61 -3.05 9.13
C LEU A 24 -2.77 -3.23 10.09
N GLY A 25 -3.11 -4.47 10.44
CA GLY A 25 -4.12 -4.74 11.47
C GLY A 25 -3.74 -4.14 12.83
N GLY A 26 -2.47 -4.30 13.22
CA GLY A 26 -1.96 -3.70 14.44
C GLY A 26 -1.99 -2.17 14.41
N VAL A 27 -1.59 -1.58 13.27
CA VAL A 27 -1.64 -0.13 13.10
C VAL A 27 -3.07 0.37 13.20
N ALA A 28 -4.01 -0.31 12.55
CA ALA A 28 -5.43 0.09 12.58
C ALA A 28 -5.96 0.11 14.01
N MET A 29 -5.58 -0.86 14.83
CA MET A 29 -5.99 -0.88 16.23
C MET A 29 -5.37 0.28 17.01
N LEU A 30 -4.11 0.58 16.77
CA LEU A 30 -3.42 1.69 17.45
C LEU A 30 -3.98 3.06 17.05
N LYS A 31 -4.49 3.18 15.84
CA LYS A 31 -4.98 4.45 15.29
C LYS A 31 -6.51 4.56 15.32
N ASP A 32 -7.15 3.65 16.03
CA ASP A 32 -8.61 3.65 16.23
C ASP A 32 -9.42 3.65 14.92
N LEU A 33 -8.94 2.92 13.92
CA LEU A 33 -9.72 2.73 12.70
C LEU A 33 -10.88 1.79 13.00
N ASP A 34 -12.06 2.08 12.44
CA ASP A 34 -13.19 1.18 12.63
C ASP A 34 -13.03 -0.10 11.79
N ALA A 35 -13.90 -1.08 12.04
CA ALA A 35 -13.83 -2.39 11.39
C ALA A 35 -13.95 -2.30 9.86
N GLY A 36 -14.80 -1.39 9.37
CA GLY A 36 -14.96 -1.18 7.93
C GLY A 36 -13.70 -0.63 7.30
N ALA A 37 -13.09 0.37 7.93
CA ALA A 37 -11.84 0.94 7.45
C ALA A 37 -10.71 -0.09 7.49
N LEU A 38 -10.66 -0.92 8.52
CA LEU A 38 -9.67 -1.99 8.63
C LEU A 38 -9.81 -2.99 7.47
N ASP A 39 -11.03 -3.41 7.17
CA ASP A 39 -11.29 -4.34 6.08
C ASP A 39 -10.89 -3.74 4.73
N ASP A 40 -11.19 -2.47 4.51
CA ASP A 40 -10.81 -1.76 3.28
C ASP A 40 -9.30 -1.64 3.15
N VAL A 41 -8.60 -1.33 4.24
CA VAL A 41 -7.13 -1.24 4.24
C VAL A 41 -6.51 -2.59 3.93
N ARG A 42 -7.04 -3.68 4.50
CA ARG A 42 -6.54 -5.03 4.22
C ARG A 42 -6.73 -5.40 2.75
N ALA A 43 -7.92 -5.18 2.22
CA ALA A 43 -8.23 -5.48 0.82
C ALA A 43 -7.36 -4.64 -0.12
N ALA A 44 -7.21 -3.36 0.17
CA ALA A 44 -6.38 -2.47 -0.64
C ALA A 44 -4.90 -2.87 -0.58
N SER A 45 -4.41 -3.26 0.60
CA SER A 45 -3.03 -3.73 0.76
C SER A 45 -2.77 -4.98 -0.08
N ASP A 46 -3.71 -5.94 -0.06
CA ASP A 46 -3.58 -7.17 -0.85
C ASP A 46 -3.53 -6.84 -2.35
N GLU A 47 -4.40 -5.96 -2.81
CA GLU A 47 -4.41 -5.54 -4.22
C GLU A 47 -3.12 -4.81 -4.60
N ALA A 48 -2.63 -3.94 -3.73
CA ALA A 48 -1.39 -3.21 -3.98
C ALA A 48 -0.19 -4.14 -4.08
N VAL A 49 -0.07 -5.10 -3.16
CA VAL A 49 1.01 -6.09 -3.18
C VAL A 49 0.94 -6.94 -4.44
N ASP A 50 -0.25 -7.39 -4.78
CA ASP A 50 -0.47 -8.20 -5.98
C ASP A 50 -0.05 -7.44 -7.23
N CYS A 51 -0.46 -6.18 -7.35
CA CYS A 51 -0.08 -5.32 -8.46
C CYS A 51 1.45 -5.16 -8.55
N LEU A 52 2.11 -4.87 -7.44
CA LEU A 52 3.55 -4.66 -7.41
C LEU A 52 4.35 -5.92 -7.76
N LEU A 53 3.87 -7.10 -7.37
CA LEU A 53 4.58 -8.35 -7.58
C LEU A 53 4.35 -8.96 -8.96
N HIS A 54 3.33 -8.52 -9.72
CA HIS A 54 2.96 -9.16 -10.98
C HIS A 54 3.11 -8.23 -12.18
N GLN A 55 4.31 -7.69 -12.35
CA GLN A 55 4.63 -6.79 -13.46
C GLN A 55 5.65 -7.37 -14.44
N GLY A 56 5.90 -8.68 -14.36
CA GLY A 56 6.89 -9.33 -15.22
C GLY A 56 8.33 -9.01 -14.82
N ARG A 57 8.54 -8.57 -13.61
CA ARG A 57 9.85 -8.19 -13.09
C ARG A 57 9.99 -8.68 -11.66
N ASP A 58 11.13 -9.26 -11.33
CA ASP A 58 11.37 -9.78 -9.98
C ASP A 58 11.50 -8.65 -8.98
N VAL A 59 10.88 -8.83 -7.82
CA VAL A 59 10.94 -7.89 -6.71
C VAL A 59 11.81 -8.48 -5.61
N SER A 60 12.84 -7.75 -5.20
CA SER A 60 13.71 -8.18 -4.11
C SER A 60 13.06 -7.93 -2.75
N TRP A 61 12.47 -6.75 -2.59
CA TRP A 61 11.94 -6.30 -1.31
C TRP A 61 10.64 -5.53 -1.50
N LEU A 62 9.74 -5.70 -0.53
CA LEU A 62 8.58 -4.84 -0.37
C LEU A 62 8.78 -4.06 0.92
N THR A 63 8.57 -2.76 0.89
CA THR A 63 8.66 -1.91 2.07
C THR A 63 7.34 -1.23 2.31
N LEU A 64 6.82 -1.42 3.51
CA LEU A 64 5.61 -0.76 3.97
C LEU A 64 6.02 0.46 4.79
N TYR A 65 5.47 1.61 4.44
CA TYR A 65 5.57 2.82 5.24
C TYR A 65 4.19 3.20 5.73
N VAL A 66 4.08 3.50 7.00
CA VAL A 66 2.86 4.06 7.56
C VAL A 66 3.21 5.44 8.11
N LEU A 67 2.61 6.45 7.52
CA LEU A 67 2.89 7.85 7.85
C LEU A 67 1.64 8.47 8.44
N GLU A 68 1.77 9.10 9.58
CA GLU A 68 0.68 9.78 10.25
C GLU A 68 0.94 11.28 10.30
N GLY A 69 0.02 12.07 9.76
CA GLY A 69 0.12 13.51 9.75
C GLY A 69 -1.26 14.14 9.91
N GLY A 70 -1.45 14.89 11.01
CA GLY A 70 -2.74 15.52 11.30
C GLY A 70 -3.86 14.50 11.42
N ASP A 71 -4.89 14.65 10.63
CA ASP A 71 -6.05 13.74 10.60
C ASP A 71 -5.93 12.66 9.52
N LYS A 72 -4.79 12.58 8.84
CA LYS A 72 -4.58 11.63 7.74
C LYS A 72 -3.61 10.53 8.11
N LEU A 73 -3.88 9.35 7.57
CA LEU A 73 -3.00 8.19 7.64
C LEU A 73 -2.66 7.79 6.21
N THR A 74 -1.38 7.71 5.90
CA THR A 74 -0.90 7.29 4.59
C THR A 74 -0.18 5.96 4.71
N ILE A 75 -0.61 5.00 3.91
CA ILE A 75 0.02 3.68 3.80
C ILE A 75 0.67 3.64 2.43
N ARG A 76 1.99 3.48 2.41
CA ARG A 76 2.74 3.41 1.15
C ARG A 76 3.46 2.08 1.07
N ILE A 77 3.27 1.38 -0.04
CA ILE A 77 3.95 0.12 -0.29
C ILE A 77 4.84 0.31 -1.51
N CYS A 78 6.13 0.05 -1.33
CA CYS A 78 7.14 0.23 -2.36
C CYS A 78 7.76 -1.10 -2.72
N ALA A 79 8.05 -1.29 -4.00
CA ALA A 79 8.78 -2.45 -4.51
C ALA A 79 10.19 -2.05 -4.90
N GLU A 80 11.18 -2.84 -4.49
CA GLU A 80 12.54 -2.74 -4.98
C GLU A 80 12.74 -3.90 -5.95
N PHE A 81 12.96 -3.57 -7.22
CA PHE A 81 13.13 -4.58 -8.26
C PHE A 81 14.54 -5.16 -8.26
N ALA A 82 14.63 -6.45 -8.54
CA ALA A 82 15.91 -7.16 -8.63
C ALA A 82 16.53 -6.91 -10.00
N GLY A 83 17.79 -6.49 -10.00
CA GLY A 83 18.56 -6.34 -11.24
C GLY A 83 17.99 -5.31 -12.20
N GLU A 84 18.51 -5.35 -13.43
CA GLU A 84 18.01 -4.53 -14.53
C GLU A 84 17.06 -5.39 -15.34
N GLY A 85 15.88 -4.89 -15.59
CA GLY A 85 14.88 -5.60 -16.37
C GLY A 85 13.86 -4.65 -16.90
N GLU A 86 13.24 -5.08 -18.00
CA GLU A 86 12.12 -4.36 -18.61
C GLU A 86 10.85 -5.14 -18.36
N GLY A 87 10.32 -4.99 -17.17
CA GLY A 87 8.97 -5.43 -16.91
C GLY A 87 8.06 -4.24 -16.94
N SER A 88 6.85 -4.42 -17.36
CA SER A 88 5.82 -3.40 -17.24
C SER A 88 4.49 -4.09 -17.01
N ILE A 89 3.63 -3.41 -16.29
CA ILE A 89 2.25 -3.86 -16.18
C ILE A 89 1.50 -3.42 -17.43
N ASP A 90 0.59 -4.24 -17.90
CA ASP A 90 -0.33 -3.86 -18.96
C ASP A 90 -1.14 -2.65 -18.46
N ALA A 91 -1.27 -1.63 -19.31
CA ALA A 91 -2.00 -0.42 -18.95
C ALA A 91 -3.44 -0.71 -18.51
N GLU A 92 -4.09 -1.70 -19.14
CA GLU A 92 -5.44 -2.11 -18.78
C GLU A 92 -5.46 -2.74 -17.38
N GLU A 93 -4.49 -3.59 -17.07
CA GLU A 93 -4.38 -4.20 -15.74
C GLU A 93 -4.10 -3.14 -14.67
N ALA A 94 -3.27 -2.16 -14.98
CA ALA A 94 -2.99 -1.05 -14.07
C ALA A 94 -4.24 -0.25 -13.76
N GLU A 95 -5.07 0.01 -14.76
CA GLU A 95 -6.33 0.73 -14.59
C GLU A 95 -7.33 -0.08 -13.75
N ILE A 96 -7.37 -1.40 -13.94
CA ILE A 96 -8.23 -2.26 -13.13
C ILE A 96 -7.78 -2.21 -11.66
N SER A 97 -6.50 -2.34 -11.40
CA SER A 97 -5.97 -2.25 -10.04
C SER A 97 -6.28 -0.90 -9.40
N ARG A 98 -6.07 0.18 -10.15
CA ARG A 98 -6.40 1.53 -9.69
C ARG A 98 -7.89 1.65 -9.33
N ALA A 99 -8.76 1.15 -10.20
CA ALA A 99 -10.20 1.21 -9.98
C ALA A 99 -10.60 0.45 -8.72
N VAL A 100 -10.02 -0.74 -8.50
CA VAL A 100 -10.28 -1.51 -7.28
C VAL A 100 -9.83 -0.73 -6.05
N LEU A 101 -8.63 -0.18 -6.08
CA LEU A 101 -8.09 0.59 -4.95
C LEU A 101 -8.95 1.83 -4.65
N GLU A 102 -9.40 2.53 -5.68
CA GLU A 102 -10.21 3.74 -5.51
C GLU A 102 -11.61 3.45 -4.95
N THR A 103 -12.11 2.22 -5.11
CA THR A 103 -13.37 1.84 -4.45
C THR A 103 -13.19 1.63 -2.95
N LEU A 104 -11.97 1.35 -2.50
CA LEU A 104 -11.69 1.01 -1.11
C LEU A 104 -11.13 2.18 -0.31
N ILE A 105 -10.30 3.00 -0.95
CA ILE A 105 -9.53 4.06 -0.28
C ILE A 105 -9.80 5.40 -0.96
N PRO A 106 -10.04 6.47 -0.17
CA PRO A 106 -10.38 7.79 -0.73
C PRO A 106 -9.32 8.40 -1.64
N GLU A 107 -8.04 8.26 -1.29
CA GLU A 107 -6.95 8.83 -2.09
C GLU A 107 -5.94 7.73 -2.43
N VAL A 108 -5.75 7.49 -3.72
CA VAL A 108 -4.81 6.48 -4.22
C VAL A 108 -3.84 7.13 -5.18
N GLU A 109 -2.56 6.89 -4.99
CA GLU A 109 -1.52 7.36 -5.89
C GLU A 109 -0.63 6.18 -6.27
N MET A 110 -0.42 6.00 -7.59
CA MET A 110 0.45 4.97 -8.12
C MET A 110 1.63 5.64 -8.81
N CYS A 111 2.84 5.39 -8.30
CA CYS A 111 4.06 5.99 -8.81
C CYS A 111 4.72 5.04 -9.81
N GLN A 112 4.92 5.51 -11.04
CA GLN A 112 5.53 4.73 -12.11
C GLN A 112 6.95 5.18 -12.37
N GLN A 113 7.81 4.22 -12.72
CA GLN A 113 9.14 4.50 -13.27
C GLN A 113 9.02 4.87 -14.75
N ASP A 114 10.09 5.39 -15.33
CA ASP A 114 10.15 5.75 -16.75
C ASP A 114 9.84 4.55 -17.66
N CYS A 115 10.20 3.35 -17.23
CA CYS A 115 9.92 2.12 -17.99
C CYS A 115 8.45 1.69 -17.94
N GLY A 116 7.63 2.34 -17.13
CA GLY A 116 6.21 2.02 -16.96
C GLY A 116 5.90 1.13 -15.77
N CYS A 117 6.92 0.56 -15.11
CA CYS A 117 6.70 -0.24 -13.90
C CYS A 117 6.18 0.62 -12.76
N ILE A 118 5.21 0.09 -12.02
CA ILE A 118 4.73 0.75 -10.80
C ILE A 118 5.69 0.37 -9.68
N GLU A 119 6.31 1.38 -9.05
CA GLU A 119 7.28 1.15 -7.98
C GLU A 119 6.72 1.41 -6.59
N ALA A 120 5.62 2.16 -6.50
CA ALA A 120 5.02 2.49 -5.22
C ALA A 120 3.53 2.76 -5.37
N ILE A 121 2.78 2.38 -4.35
CA ILE A 121 1.35 2.67 -4.25
C ILE A 121 1.11 3.29 -2.89
N SER A 122 0.53 4.49 -2.89
CA SER A 122 0.19 5.23 -1.68
C SER A 122 -1.31 5.28 -1.51
N LEU A 123 -1.76 4.94 -0.31
CA LEU A 123 -3.16 4.88 0.08
C LEU A 123 -3.35 5.84 1.26
N THR A 124 -4.15 6.87 1.07
CA THR A 124 -4.37 7.87 2.12
C THR A 124 -5.82 7.89 2.54
N LEU A 125 -6.03 7.82 3.85
CA LEU A 125 -7.37 7.87 4.43
C LEU A 125 -7.36 8.79 5.65
N LYS A 126 -8.54 9.23 6.02
CA LYS A 126 -8.69 10.03 7.23
C LYS A 126 -8.82 9.10 8.43
N LYS A 127 -8.18 9.49 9.52
CA LYS A 127 -8.35 8.79 10.79
C LYS A 127 -9.77 9.06 11.30
N ALA A 128 -10.32 8.09 12.03
CA ALA A 128 -11.61 8.28 12.65
C ALA A 128 -11.55 9.45 13.63
N VAL A 129 -12.51 10.36 13.53
CA VAL A 129 -12.66 11.41 14.53
C VAL A 129 -13.31 10.78 15.74
N ALA A 130 -12.75 11.02 16.94
CA ALA A 130 -13.35 10.52 18.16
C ALA A 130 -14.76 11.10 18.31
N MET A 131 -15.77 10.21 18.28
CA MET A 131 -17.15 10.63 18.40
C MET A 131 -17.44 11.08 19.82
N GLY A 132 -18.10 12.20 19.94
CA GLY A 132 -18.45 12.74 21.24
C GLY A 132 -17.34 13.53 21.92
N ALA A 133 -16.24 13.71 21.23
CA ALA A 133 -15.17 14.56 21.75
C ALA A 133 -15.50 16.02 21.54
#